data_f02252404f7c7125bba34b9b669a55e8
#
_entry.id   f02252404f7c7125bba34b9b669a55e8
#
_cell.length_a   1.000
_cell.length_b   1.000
_cell.length_c   1.000
_cell.angle_alpha   90.00
_cell.angle_beta   90.00
_cell.angle_gamma   90.00
#
_symmetry.space_group_name_H-M   'P 1'
#
loop_
_entity.id
_entity.type
_entity.pdbx_description
1 polymer ?
#
loop_
_entity_poly.entity_id
_entity_poly.type
_entity_poly.pdbx_seq_one_letter_code
_entity_poly.pdbx_strand_id
1 'polypeptide(L)'
;MIYPWLLPLLVLATGIVVNHYFNLYVPTLAAILVLIISAGLNGFFRYIVLNLGVFLLALSITYTEKIPDLNIKTPSFFECRVVSFPDYHRNLTSFDCKILNCDYKEVIGKTVKVYSQEEGIFFYSRLAFLGKGKVEDGKVSLTTIKHFTKVDNSDNPFYNLFKIKDGLIQNYGLHRLNNETFAVGTALIFGETKYLDSQTYKPFVETGLAHLIAISGGHIAILFFSLSTLLFFLSERVRYVILGFLLPFYALFTGFGIPVVRAVFMAVFYVISKLLYLKNNPLNILFFTAFFFLVLKPDSLFSVSFQLSFLATLGIIMSIEIFRDYSNLVKLIVASIFATIFTTPIILYNFYNFSPTSIFATPIATLPLYPLLTLSVVNIFLGFNVDFLVKVMDFFGYIFLQVVKFFASLGLYYTGFSPSLVWIFIYFTVILFILLLNLRPLQKLTYIILTFIVFLAVSKNYDSSSKIYTFKSKKYPVIFVSDKGNCYLIADFEYKKALNLLKKEGCKVSYLLTENPENFSDDFTTNFNRVLSYQYQINVNGILFKKWVEPYILIYGREFYLKNEDNVISLQSSGI
;
A
#
# COMPACT_ATOMS: atom_id res chain seq x y z
N MET A 1 -23.15 -24.98 4.25
CA MET A 1 -21.89 -24.23 4.44
C MET A 1 -22.21 -22.85 4.95
N ILE A 2 -21.58 -22.42 6.05
CA ILE A 2 -21.82 -21.12 6.67
C ILE A 2 -21.27 -19.99 5.78
N TYR A 3 -20.16 -20.26 5.09
CA TYR A 3 -19.48 -19.29 4.21
C TYR A 3 -19.19 -19.91 2.83
N PRO A 4 -20.13 -19.83 1.88
CA PRO A 4 -20.01 -20.49 0.58
C PRO A 4 -18.84 -20.00 -0.27
N TRP A 5 -18.39 -18.75 -0.08
CA TRP A 5 -17.28 -18.14 -0.84
C TRP A 5 -15.89 -18.37 -0.24
N LEU A 6 -15.80 -18.88 0.98
CA LEU A 6 -14.50 -19.10 1.63
C LEU A 6 -13.65 -20.12 0.88
N LEU A 7 -14.21 -21.31 0.56
CA LEU A 7 -13.42 -22.34 -0.11
C LEU A 7 -13.06 -21.98 -1.56
N PRO A 8 -13.95 -21.47 -2.41
CA PRO A 8 -13.57 -20.98 -3.73
C PRO A 8 -12.47 -19.93 -3.69
N LEU A 9 -12.50 -19.02 -2.70
CA LEU A 9 -11.44 -18.03 -2.51
C LEU A 9 -10.09 -18.67 -2.16
N LEU A 10 -10.07 -19.64 -1.23
CA LEU A 10 -8.84 -20.35 -0.84
C LEU A 10 -8.27 -21.14 -2.01
N VAL A 11 -9.11 -21.81 -2.79
CA VAL A 11 -8.69 -22.55 -3.98
C VAL A 11 -8.14 -21.61 -5.06
N LEU A 12 -8.78 -20.48 -5.30
CA LEU A 12 -8.28 -19.45 -6.22
C LEU A 12 -6.92 -18.94 -5.76
N ALA A 13 -6.79 -18.57 -4.50
CA ALA A 13 -5.53 -18.05 -3.94
C ALA A 13 -4.40 -19.10 -4.03
N THR A 14 -4.68 -20.36 -3.72
CA THR A 14 -3.66 -21.44 -3.87
C THR A 14 -3.25 -21.63 -5.33
N GLY A 15 -4.17 -21.59 -6.27
CA GLY A 15 -3.87 -21.65 -7.71
C GLY A 15 -3.00 -20.47 -8.16
N ILE A 16 -3.28 -19.28 -7.70
CA ILE A 16 -2.46 -18.07 -7.98
C ILE A 16 -1.03 -18.26 -7.43
N VAL A 17 -0.89 -18.71 -6.18
CA VAL A 17 0.43 -18.97 -5.57
C VAL A 17 1.17 -20.05 -6.34
N VAL A 18 0.54 -21.17 -6.65
CA VAL A 18 1.17 -22.26 -7.42
C VAL A 18 1.65 -21.73 -8.77
N ASN A 19 0.84 -20.97 -9.49
CA ASN A 19 1.25 -20.46 -10.80
C ASN A 19 2.32 -19.37 -10.73
N HIS A 20 2.38 -18.59 -9.67
CA HIS A 20 3.45 -17.62 -9.45
C HIS A 20 4.84 -18.29 -9.41
N TYR A 21 4.93 -19.49 -8.83
CA TYR A 21 6.21 -20.23 -8.75
C TYR A 21 6.48 -21.14 -9.96
N PHE A 22 5.47 -21.75 -10.54
CA PHE A 22 5.63 -22.79 -11.57
C PHE A 22 5.31 -22.31 -12.99
N ASN A 23 4.61 -21.18 -13.15
CA ASN A 23 4.16 -20.60 -14.43
C ASN A 23 3.54 -21.63 -15.40
N LEU A 24 2.57 -22.38 -14.89
CA LEU A 24 1.90 -23.47 -15.62
C LEU A 24 0.88 -22.88 -16.62
N TYR A 25 1.00 -23.26 -17.87
CA TYR A 25 0.03 -22.87 -18.89
C TYR A 25 -1.21 -23.75 -18.85
N VAL A 26 -2.37 -23.14 -18.64
CA VAL A 26 -3.69 -23.77 -18.75
C VAL A 26 -4.55 -22.93 -19.69
N PRO A 27 -5.12 -23.51 -20.77
CA PRO A 27 -6.01 -22.77 -21.65
C PRO A 27 -7.25 -22.28 -20.89
N THR A 28 -7.58 -21.00 -21.01
CA THR A 28 -8.76 -20.40 -20.32
C THR A 28 -10.07 -21.11 -20.70
N LEU A 29 -10.17 -21.55 -21.95
CA LEU A 29 -11.32 -22.32 -22.41
C LEU A 29 -11.50 -23.64 -21.64
N ALA A 30 -10.42 -24.33 -21.27
CA ALA A 30 -10.48 -25.56 -20.48
C ALA A 30 -11.03 -25.29 -19.08
N ALA A 31 -10.57 -24.20 -18.44
CA ALA A 31 -11.07 -23.79 -17.12
C ALA A 31 -12.57 -23.44 -17.16
N ILE A 32 -12.99 -22.66 -18.17
CA ILE A 32 -14.39 -22.29 -18.39
C ILE A 32 -15.26 -23.52 -18.66
N LEU A 33 -14.78 -24.47 -19.46
CA LEU A 33 -15.49 -25.71 -19.77
C LEU A 33 -15.74 -26.55 -18.50
N VAL A 34 -14.74 -26.69 -17.62
CA VAL A 34 -14.88 -27.36 -16.33
C VAL A 34 -15.90 -26.65 -15.43
N LEU A 35 -15.93 -25.32 -15.41
CA LEU A 35 -16.92 -24.53 -14.68
C LEU A 35 -18.34 -24.74 -15.23
N ILE A 36 -18.51 -24.80 -16.55
CA ILE A 36 -19.81 -25.09 -17.20
C ILE A 36 -20.28 -26.51 -16.86
N ILE A 37 -19.40 -27.50 -16.96
CA ILE A 37 -19.72 -28.89 -16.58
C ILE A 37 -20.17 -28.94 -15.12
N SER A 38 -19.54 -28.18 -14.22
CA SER A 38 -19.94 -28.16 -12.81
C SER A 38 -21.38 -27.69 -12.61
N ALA A 39 -21.90 -26.81 -13.47
CA ALA A 39 -23.27 -26.31 -13.38
C ALA A 39 -24.33 -27.39 -13.65
N GLY A 40 -23.99 -28.38 -14.49
CA GLY A 40 -24.87 -29.53 -14.79
C GLY A 40 -24.83 -30.66 -13.75
N LEU A 41 -23.91 -30.61 -12.77
CA LEU A 41 -23.76 -31.63 -11.73
C LEU A 41 -24.53 -31.24 -10.47
N ASN A 42 -24.83 -32.27 -9.63
CA ASN A 42 -25.50 -32.06 -8.35
C ASN A 42 -24.67 -32.57 -7.17
N GLY A 43 -24.95 -32.03 -5.99
CA GLY A 43 -24.39 -32.49 -4.73
C GLY A 43 -22.85 -32.33 -4.63
N PHE A 44 -22.21 -33.36 -4.09
CA PHE A 44 -20.78 -33.40 -3.79
C PHE A 44 -19.89 -33.27 -5.05
N PHE A 45 -20.28 -33.93 -6.16
CA PHE A 45 -19.55 -33.85 -7.43
C PHE A 45 -19.53 -32.46 -8.02
N ARG A 46 -20.65 -31.75 -7.98
CA ARG A 46 -20.71 -30.32 -8.40
C ARG A 46 -19.67 -29.50 -7.67
N TYR A 47 -19.56 -29.70 -6.36
CA TYR A 47 -18.67 -28.94 -5.51
C TYR A 47 -17.18 -29.19 -5.83
N ILE A 48 -16.80 -30.45 -6.06
CA ILE A 48 -15.42 -30.81 -6.45
C ILE A 48 -15.08 -30.19 -7.80
N VAL A 49 -15.94 -30.39 -8.82
CA VAL A 49 -15.68 -29.94 -10.18
C VAL A 49 -15.67 -28.40 -10.26
N LEU A 50 -16.52 -27.71 -9.49
CA LEU A 50 -16.48 -26.24 -9.36
C LEU A 50 -15.13 -25.76 -8.84
N ASN A 51 -14.63 -26.34 -7.75
CA ASN A 51 -13.35 -25.93 -7.18
C ASN A 51 -12.17 -26.28 -8.08
N LEU A 52 -12.22 -27.40 -8.81
CA LEU A 52 -11.23 -27.72 -9.84
C LEU A 52 -11.24 -26.67 -10.97
N GLY A 53 -12.41 -26.27 -11.43
CA GLY A 53 -12.56 -25.21 -12.44
C GLY A 53 -12.00 -23.86 -11.96
N VAL A 54 -12.25 -23.50 -10.69
CA VAL A 54 -11.68 -22.31 -10.05
C VAL A 54 -10.15 -22.38 -9.97
N PHE A 55 -9.59 -23.54 -9.63
CA PHE A 55 -8.13 -23.75 -9.60
C PHE A 55 -7.51 -23.59 -10.99
N LEU A 56 -8.09 -24.24 -12.01
CA LEU A 56 -7.63 -24.12 -13.39
C LEU A 56 -7.76 -22.69 -13.92
N LEU A 57 -8.83 -21.97 -13.54
CA LEU A 57 -8.99 -20.56 -13.85
C LEU A 57 -7.86 -19.72 -13.24
N ALA A 58 -7.48 -19.98 -11.98
CA ALA A 58 -6.36 -19.31 -11.33
C ALA A 58 -5.06 -19.51 -12.10
N LEU A 59 -4.74 -20.73 -12.52
CA LEU A 59 -3.56 -21.03 -13.33
C LEU A 59 -3.60 -20.30 -14.69
N SER A 60 -4.76 -20.23 -15.32
CA SER A 60 -4.93 -19.58 -16.63
C SER A 60 -4.74 -18.07 -16.57
N ILE A 61 -5.37 -17.39 -15.61
CA ILE A 61 -5.33 -15.91 -15.50
C ILE A 61 -4.01 -15.36 -14.98
N THR A 62 -3.18 -16.20 -14.36
CA THR A 62 -1.87 -15.81 -13.82
C THR A 62 -0.69 -16.21 -14.71
N TYR A 63 -0.96 -16.93 -15.80
CA TYR A 63 0.09 -17.26 -16.74
C TYR A 63 0.63 -16.00 -17.42
N THR A 64 1.95 -15.80 -17.34
CA THR A 64 2.64 -14.69 -18.01
C THR A 64 3.61 -15.22 -19.05
N GLU A 65 3.46 -14.78 -20.29
CA GLU A 65 4.47 -14.99 -21.31
C GLU A 65 5.77 -14.28 -20.89
N LYS A 66 6.85 -15.00 -20.84
CA LYS A 66 8.18 -14.40 -20.58
C LYS A 66 8.55 -13.48 -21.74
N ILE A 67 8.74 -12.21 -21.44
CA ILE A 67 9.32 -11.25 -22.37
C ILE A 67 10.85 -11.43 -22.28
N PRO A 68 11.58 -11.53 -23.39
CA PRO A 68 13.02 -11.60 -23.34
C PRO A 68 13.61 -10.35 -22.69
N ASP A 69 14.69 -10.50 -21.94
CA ASP A 69 15.37 -9.39 -21.28
C ASP A 69 15.96 -8.45 -22.35
N LEU A 70 15.46 -7.23 -22.39
CA LEU A 70 15.86 -6.19 -23.32
C LEU A 70 16.43 -5.00 -22.57
N ASN A 71 17.59 -4.54 -22.98
CA ASN A 71 18.20 -3.32 -22.43
C ASN A 71 18.16 -2.19 -23.47
N ILE A 72 17.16 -1.32 -23.34
CA ILE A 72 16.91 -0.20 -24.27
C ILE A 72 17.78 0.99 -23.86
N LYS A 73 19.07 0.94 -24.20
CA LYS A 73 20.05 1.99 -23.86
C LYS A 73 19.94 3.22 -24.75
N THR A 74 19.55 3.06 -25.99
CA THR A 74 19.33 4.17 -26.94
C THR A 74 17.93 4.72 -26.78
N PRO A 75 17.72 6.05 -26.93
CA PRO A 75 16.38 6.62 -26.95
C PRO A 75 15.59 6.03 -28.12
N SER A 76 14.46 5.41 -27.81
CA SER A 76 13.58 4.78 -28.79
C SER A 76 12.18 5.37 -28.69
N PHE A 77 11.44 5.34 -29.78
CA PHE A 77 10.08 5.87 -29.84
C PHE A 77 9.09 4.88 -29.22
N PHE A 78 8.22 5.44 -28.38
CA PHE A 78 7.09 4.71 -27.78
C PHE A 78 5.82 5.53 -27.89
N GLU A 79 4.77 4.86 -28.27
CA GLU A 79 3.42 5.38 -28.18
C GLU A 79 2.59 4.46 -27.30
N CYS A 80 1.91 5.01 -26.31
CA CYS A 80 1.17 4.20 -25.36
C CYS A 80 -0.09 4.89 -24.84
N ARG A 81 -0.98 4.11 -24.24
CA ARG A 81 -2.16 4.60 -23.53
C ARG A 81 -2.02 4.32 -22.04
N VAL A 82 -2.20 5.34 -21.23
CA VAL A 82 -2.15 5.23 -19.76
C VAL A 82 -3.30 4.36 -19.26
N VAL A 83 -2.99 3.27 -18.58
CA VAL A 83 -3.97 2.28 -18.10
C VAL A 83 -4.06 2.20 -16.57
N SER A 84 -3.19 2.94 -15.85
CA SER A 84 -3.30 3.16 -14.41
C SER A 84 -3.42 4.65 -14.11
N PHE A 85 -3.90 4.98 -12.91
CA PHE A 85 -3.82 6.37 -12.46
C PHE A 85 -2.37 6.76 -12.20
N PRO A 86 -1.94 7.95 -12.65
CA PRO A 86 -0.61 8.44 -12.39
C PRO A 86 -0.38 8.65 -10.89
N ASP A 87 0.75 8.17 -10.40
CA ASP A 87 1.21 8.35 -9.02
C ASP A 87 2.30 9.42 -9.02
N TYR A 88 2.03 10.54 -8.35
CA TYR A 88 2.88 11.72 -8.35
C TYR A 88 3.85 11.66 -7.17
N HIS A 89 5.14 11.53 -7.48
CA HIS A 89 6.22 11.59 -6.51
C HIS A 89 7.14 12.76 -6.80
N ARG A 90 6.96 13.88 -6.10
CA ARG A 90 7.76 15.11 -6.28
C ARG A 90 7.80 15.57 -7.75
N ASN A 91 8.94 15.38 -8.42
CA ASN A 91 9.16 15.77 -9.81
C ASN A 91 9.01 14.59 -10.79
N LEU A 92 8.50 13.46 -10.35
CA LEU A 92 8.39 12.27 -11.18
C LEU A 92 6.99 11.65 -11.05
N THR A 93 6.34 11.45 -12.17
CA THR A 93 5.06 10.77 -12.27
C THR A 93 5.29 9.33 -12.73
N SER A 94 4.78 8.35 -12.00
CA SER A 94 4.84 6.95 -12.39
C SER A 94 3.44 6.40 -12.71
N PHE A 95 3.32 5.64 -13.79
CA PHE A 95 2.06 5.04 -14.23
C PHE A 95 2.31 3.82 -15.10
N ASP A 96 1.29 2.97 -15.20
CA ASP A 96 1.31 1.85 -16.14
C ASP A 96 0.74 2.28 -17.49
N CYS A 97 1.39 1.91 -18.57
CA CYS A 97 1.06 2.31 -19.92
C CYS A 97 1.01 1.10 -20.85
N LYS A 98 -0.08 0.92 -21.59
CA LYS A 98 -0.19 -0.11 -22.61
C LYS A 98 0.43 0.41 -23.90
N ILE A 99 1.48 -0.24 -24.38
CA ILE A 99 2.19 0.15 -25.59
C ILE A 99 1.30 -0.11 -26.82
N LEU A 100 1.06 0.94 -27.60
CA LEU A 100 0.29 0.91 -28.84
C LEU A 100 1.22 0.73 -30.03
N ASN A 101 2.36 1.44 -30.03
CA ASN A 101 3.36 1.42 -31.08
C ASN A 101 4.75 1.68 -30.50
N CYS A 102 5.78 1.01 -31.01
CA CYS A 102 7.17 1.26 -30.66
C CYS A 102 8.11 0.55 -31.66
N ASP A 103 9.40 0.87 -31.58
CA ASP A 103 10.46 0.25 -32.40
C ASP A 103 10.67 -1.24 -32.09
N TYR A 104 10.14 -1.74 -30.96
CA TYR A 104 10.30 -3.13 -30.48
C TYR A 104 8.98 -3.88 -30.53
N LYS A 105 8.76 -4.72 -31.53
CA LYS A 105 7.50 -5.47 -31.74
C LYS A 105 7.09 -6.33 -30.54
N GLU A 106 8.06 -6.87 -29.80
CA GLU A 106 7.83 -7.76 -28.64
C GLU A 106 7.17 -7.08 -27.45
N VAL A 107 7.22 -5.74 -27.40
CA VAL A 107 6.66 -4.92 -26.31
C VAL A 107 5.28 -4.36 -26.68
N ILE A 108 4.90 -4.40 -27.96
CA ILE A 108 3.58 -3.89 -28.42
C ILE A 108 2.46 -4.70 -27.76
N GLY A 109 1.43 -3.98 -27.28
CA GLY A 109 0.29 -4.56 -26.56
C GLY A 109 0.55 -4.93 -25.10
N LYS A 110 1.80 -4.92 -24.64
CA LYS A 110 2.16 -5.19 -23.24
C LYS A 110 1.97 -3.93 -22.38
N THR A 111 1.74 -4.15 -21.09
CA THR A 111 1.67 -3.06 -20.10
C THR A 111 3.04 -2.85 -19.49
N VAL A 112 3.52 -1.63 -19.51
CA VAL A 112 4.85 -1.24 -19.04
C VAL A 112 4.75 -0.14 -18.01
N LYS A 113 5.66 -0.11 -17.04
CA LYS A 113 5.73 0.99 -16.06
C LYS A 113 6.54 2.14 -16.65
N VAL A 114 5.94 3.32 -16.71
CA VAL A 114 6.56 4.53 -17.27
C VAL A 114 6.79 5.54 -16.15
N TYR A 115 7.95 6.19 -16.20
CA TYR A 115 8.32 7.30 -15.33
C TYR A 115 8.50 8.55 -16.18
N SER A 116 7.77 9.62 -15.88
CA SER A 116 7.78 10.88 -16.63
C SER A 116 7.90 12.09 -15.72
N GLN A 117 8.49 13.17 -16.23
CA GLN A 117 8.51 14.50 -15.56
C GLN A 117 7.48 15.46 -16.17
N GLU A 118 6.68 15.00 -17.14
CA GLU A 118 5.67 15.83 -17.79
C GLU A 118 4.41 15.95 -16.94
N GLU A 119 3.75 17.11 -17.07
CA GLU A 119 2.47 17.41 -16.44
C GLU A 119 1.29 17.07 -17.36
N GLY A 120 0.08 17.07 -16.82
CA GLY A 120 -1.15 16.84 -17.60
C GLY A 120 -1.37 15.41 -18.07
N ILE A 121 -0.67 14.45 -17.45
CA ILE A 121 -0.87 13.02 -17.70
C ILE A 121 -2.00 12.52 -16.82
N PHE A 122 -3.09 12.06 -17.45
CA PHE A 122 -4.25 11.52 -16.76
C PHE A 122 -4.47 10.04 -17.12
N PHE A 123 -5.32 9.37 -16.36
CA PHE A 123 -5.80 8.05 -16.77
C PHE A 123 -6.40 8.12 -18.17
N TYR A 124 -6.05 7.15 -19.03
CA TYR A 124 -6.46 7.05 -20.42
C TYR A 124 -5.84 8.07 -21.39
N SER A 125 -4.90 8.93 -20.94
CA SER A 125 -4.12 9.79 -21.84
C SER A 125 -3.30 8.98 -22.84
N ARG A 126 -3.14 9.47 -24.05
CA ARG A 126 -2.24 8.92 -25.06
C ARG A 126 -0.92 9.68 -25.00
N LEU A 127 0.16 8.94 -24.92
CA LEU A 127 1.52 9.48 -24.81
C LEU A 127 2.34 9.01 -26.00
N ALA A 128 3.07 9.95 -26.62
CA ALA A 128 4.12 9.64 -27.58
C ALA A 128 5.41 10.25 -27.06
N PHE A 129 6.45 9.44 -26.84
CA PHE A 129 7.68 9.89 -26.21
C PHE A 129 8.91 9.13 -26.71
N LEU A 130 10.07 9.78 -26.56
CA LEU A 130 11.36 9.08 -26.58
C LEU A 130 11.70 8.62 -25.17
N GLY A 131 12.02 7.35 -25.01
CA GLY A 131 12.30 6.74 -23.72
C GLY A 131 13.49 5.80 -23.74
N LYS A 132 14.04 5.58 -22.55
CA LYS A 132 15.06 4.56 -22.25
C LYS A 132 14.54 3.65 -21.16
N GLY A 133 14.97 2.40 -21.14
CA GLY A 133 14.53 1.51 -20.08
C GLY A 133 15.14 0.14 -20.13
N LYS A 134 14.58 -0.72 -19.28
CA LYS A 134 14.99 -2.11 -19.15
C LYS A 134 13.77 -3.01 -19.11
N VAL A 135 13.93 -4.19 -19.64
CA VAL A 135 13.05 -5.33 -19.43
C VAL A 135 13.82 -6.32 -18.57
N GLU A 136 13.40 -6.49 -17.32
CA GLU A 136 14.01 -7.44 -16.37
C GLU A 136 12.89 -8.29 -15.76
N ASP A 137 13.06 -9.60 -15.69
CA ASP A 137 12.08 -10.55 -15.11
C ASP A 137 10.66 -10.41 -15.70
N GLY A 138 10.55 -10.13 -17.00
CA GLY A 138 9.26 -9.93 -17.67
C GLY A 138 8.56 -8.61 -17.35
N LYS A 139 9.18 -7.72 -16.55
CA LYS A 139 8.68 -6.39 -16.26
C LYS A 139 9.42 -5.35 -17.06
N VAL A 140 8.67 -4.49 -17.75
CA VAL A 140 9.24 -3.39 -18.53
C VAL A 140 9.11 -2.10 -17.75
N SER A 141 10.23 -1.39 -17.58
CA SER A 141 10.27 -0.06 -16.99
C SER A 141 10.92 0.93 -17.95
N LEU A 142 10.21 2.00 -18.29
CA LEU A 142 10.64 3.05 -19.21
C LEU A 142 10.71 4.39 -18.48
N THR A 143 11.69 5.21 -18.85
CA THR A 143 11.78 6.61 -18.40
C THR A 143 11.72 7.51 -19.62
N THR A 144 10.78 8.50 -19.60
CA THR A 144 10.66 9.47 -20.69
C THR A 144 11.81 10.45 -20.67
N ILE A 145 12.21 10.92 -21.86
CA ILE A 145 13.17 12.01 -21.99
C ILE A 145 12.39 13.32 -22.03
N LYS A 146 12.69 14.24 -21.12
CA LYS A 146 12.07 15.55 -21.03
C LYS A 146 12.19 16.29 -22.37
N HIS A 147 11.16 17.04 -22.76
CA HIS A 147 11.01 17.75 -24.03
C HIS A 147 10.75 16.89 -25.29
N PHE A 148 10.74 15.55 -25.17
CA PHE A 148 10.39 14.65 -26.26
C PHE A 148 9.12 13.84 -25.93
N THR A 149 8.30 14.36 -25.05
CA THR A 149 7.03 13.71 -24.65
C THR A 149 5.86 14.57 -25.10
N LYS A 150 4.97 14.00 -25.90
CA LYS A 150 3.70 14.62 -26.29
C LYS A 150 2.57 13.92 -25.55
N VAL A 151 1.79 14.70 -24.78
CA VAL A 151 0.58 14.22 -24.10
C VAL A 151 -0.62 14.61 -24.96
N ASP A 152 -1.44 13.64 -25.29
CA ASP A 152 -2.70 13.85 -26.04
C ASP A 152 -3.88 13.36 -25.21
N ASN A 153 -4.78 14.28 -24.92
CA ASN A 153 -6.01 14.05 -24.17
C ASN A 153 -7.28 14.23 -25.03
N SER A 154 -7.15 14.42 -26.34
CA SER A 154 -8.29 14.67 -27.23
C SER A 154 -9.32 13.53 -27.21
N ASP A 155 -8.85 12.28 -27.19
CA ASP A 155 -9.66 11.07 -27.18
C ASP A 155 -9.93 10.52 -25.75
N ASN A 156 -9.61 11.30 -24.70
CA ASN A 156 -9.78 10.85 -23.33
C ASN A 156 -11.19 11.16 -22.82
N PRO A 157 -12.07 10.16 -22.64
CA PRO A 157 -13.45 10.39 -22.20
C PRO A 157 -13.53 10.92 -20.76
N PHE A 158 -12.47 10.76 -19.97
CA PHE A 158 -12.41 11.19 -18.57
C PHE A 158 -11.72 12.56 -18.39
N TYR A 159 -11.22 13.17 -19.46
CA TYR A 159 -10.45 14.42 -19.38
C TYR A 159 -11.22 15.55 -18.70
N ASN A 160 -12.48 15.74 -19.07
CA ASN A 160 -13.33 16.77 -18.47
C ASN A 160 -13.55 16.52 -16.97
N LEU A 161 -13.67 15.27 -16.54
CA LEU A 161 -13.82 14.92 -15.13
C LEU A 161 -12.55 15.30 -14.34
N PHE A 162 -11.36 15.00 -14.87
CA PHE A 162 -10.09 15.38 -14.21
C PHE A 162 -9.88 16.88 -14.19
N LYS A 163 -10.29 17.58 -15.26
CA LYS A 163 -10.25 19.05 -15.29
C LYS A 163 -11.20 19.68 -14.25
N ILE A 164 -12.40 19.11 -14.07
CA ILE A 164 -13.32 19.53 -13.00
C ILE A 164 -12.68 19.27 -11.62
N LYS A 165 -12.08 18.10 -11.40
CA LYS A 165 -11.36 17.78 -10.17
C LYS A 165 -10.28 18.80 -9.86
N ASP A 166 -9.41 19.13 -10.84
CA ASP A 166 -8.35 20.14 -10.68
C ASP A 166 -8.93 21.52 -10.36
N GLY A 167 -10.03 21.93 -11.01
CA GLY A 167 -10.74 23.17 -10.69
C GLY A 167 -11.28 23.19 -9.26
N LEU A 168 -11.84 22.11 -8.78
CA LEU A 168 -12.31 21.97 -7.39
C LEU A 168 -11.15 22.07 -6.39
N ILE A 169 -9.99 21.45 -6.68
CA ILE A 169 -8.79 21.55 -5.83
C ILE A 169 -8.27 22.98 -5.80
N GLN A 170 -8.25 23.68 -6.94
CA GLN A 170 -7.85 25.09 -7.00
C GLN A 170 -8.78 25.98 -6.17
N ASN A 171 -10.10 25.82 -6.31
CA ASN A 171 -11.08 26.56 -5.51
C ASN A 171 -10.93 26.27 -4.01
N TYR A 172 -10.75 25.01 -3.63
CA TYR A 172 -10.43 24.65 -2.23
C TYR A 172 -9.16 25.38 -1.75
N GLY A 173 -8.13 25.41 -2.57
CA GLY A 173 -6.87 26.12 -2.28
C GLY A 173 -7.03 27.61 -2.05
N LEU A 174 -8.00 28.28 -2.69
CA LEU A 174 -8.28 29.71 -2.50
C LEU A 174 -8.89 30.02 -1.12
N HIS A 175 -9.67 29.10 -0.56
CA HIS A 175 -10.42 29.29 0.69
C HIS A 175 -9.81 28.56 1.89
N ARG A 176 -8.63 27.91 1.73
CA ARG A 176 -7.97 27.11 2.78
C ARG A 176 -7.56 27.94 4.00
N LEU A 177 -7.62 27.32 5.20
CA LEU A 177 -7.11 27.93 6.42
C LEU A 177 -5.59 27.93 6.51
N ASN A 178 -4.95 26.81 6.15
CA ASN A 178 -3.50 26.69 6.12
C ASN A 178 -3.05 25.59 5.11
N ASN A 179 -1.74 25.54 4.82
CA ASN A 179 -1.20 24.62 3.84
C ASN A 179 -1.21 23.17 4.29
N GLU A 180 -1.03 22.89 5.59
CA GLU A 180 -1.03 21.52 6.11
C GLU A 180 -2.45 20.89 6.03
N THR A 181 -3.49 21.65 6.46
CA THR A 181 -4.89 21.18 6.35
C THR A 181 -5.30 21.00 4.91
N PHE A 182 -4.90 21.89 4.01
CA PHE A 182 -5.14 21.77 2.58
C PHE A 182 -4.46 20.51 2.01
N ALA A 183 -3.20 20.25 2.34
CA ALA A 183 -2.46 19.09 1.86
C ALA A 183 -3.11 17.76 2.32
N VAL A 184 -3.52 17.71 3.60
CA VAL A 184 -4.22 16.55 4.15
C VAL A 184 -5.64 16.44 3.59
N GLY A 185 -6.37 17.54 3.48
CA GLY A 185 -7.71 17.58 2.88
C GLY A 185 -7.72 17.10 1.44
N THR A 186 -6.76 17.54 0.61
CA THR A 186 -6.66 17.08 -0.78
C THR A 186 -6.36 15.58 -0.88
N ALA A 187 -5.52 15.04 0.00
CA ALA A 187 -5.26 13.60 0.06
C ALA A 187 -6.52 12.79 0.46
N LEU A 188 -7.27 13.27 1.46
CA LEU A 188 -8.45 12.58 2.00
C LEU A 188 -9.68 12.66 1.09
N ILE A 189 -9.86 13.79 0.39
CA ILE A 189 -11.07 14.08 -0.40
C ILE A 189 -10.88 13.64 -1.86
N PHE A 190 -9.74 14.00 -2.45
CA PHE A 190 -9.44 13.83 -3.87
C PHE A 190 -8.48 12.69 -4.18
N GLY A 191 -7.84 12.10 -3.14
CA GLY A 191 -6.78 11.10 -3.32
C GLY A 191 -5.45 11.67 -3.83
N GLU A 192 -5.26 13.01 -3.77
CA GLU A 192 -4.06 13.69 -4.28
C GLU A 192 -3.03 13.91 -3.18
N THR A 193 -1.94 13.18 -3.23
CA THR A 193 -0.85 13.27 -2.23
C THR A 193 0.28 14.20 -2.63
N LYS A 194 0.22 14.82 -3.81
CA LYS A 194 1.29 15.70 -4.32
C LYS A 194 1.59 16.94 -3.46
N TYR A 195 0.63 17.37 -2.64
CA TYR A 195 0.76 18.51 -1.73
C TYR A 195 1.29 18.14 -0.34
N LEU A 196 1.38 16.82 -0.02
CA LEU A 196 1.89 16.33 1.25
C LEU A 196 3.42 16.37 1.26
N ASP A 197 3.98 17.16 2.17
CA ASP A 197 5.40 17.12 2.48
C ASP A 197 5.73 16.02 3.49
N SER A 198 7.02 15.72 3.64
CA SER A 198 7.46 14.69 4.58
C SER A 198 7.25 15.07 6.03
N GLN A 199 7.27 16.36 6.36
CA GLN A 199 7.06 16.82 7.74
C GLN A 199 5.62 16.60 8.18
N THR A 200 4.66 16.90 7.31
CA THR A 200 3.22 16.63 7.54
C THR A 200 2.91 15.13 7.52
N TYR A 201 3.61 14.33 6.70
CA TYR A 201 3.35 12.88 6.59
C TYR A 201 3.97 12.06 7.72
N LYS A 202 5.13 12.47 8.26
CA LYS A 202 5.88 11.72 9.29
C LYS A 202 5.05 11.38 10.54
N PRO A 203 4.27 12.29 11.16
CA PRO A 203 3.41 11.97 12.31
C PRO A 203 2.41 10.83 12.04
N PHE A 204 1.89 10.71 10.82
CA PHE A 204 0.98 9.62 10.44
C PHE A 204 1.68 8.25 10.43
N VAL A 205 2.95 8.22 10.01
CA VAL A 205 3.75 6.97 10.05
C VAL A 205 4.07 6.58 11.49
N GLU A 206 4.48 7.55 12.31
CA GLU A 206 4.86 7.33 13.71
C GLU A 206 3.70 6.87 14.59
N THR A 207 2.48 7.32 14.29
CA THR A 207 1.26 6.89 14.98
C THR A 207 0.65 5.60 14.43
N GLY A 208 1.14 5.10 13.27
CA GLY A 208 0.51 4.00 12.55
C GLY A 208 -0.77 4.40 11.79
N LEU A 209 -1.04 5.72 11.68
CA LEU A 209 -2.22 6.26 11.00
C LEU A 209 -1.97 6.58 9.50
N ALA A 210 -0.83 6.17 8.93
CA ALA A 210 -0.54 6.36 7.52
C ALA A 210 -1.66 5.83 6.59
N HIS A 211 -2.38 4.81 7.02
CA HIS A 211 -3.52 4.25 6.31
C HIS A 211 -4.74 5.18 6.23
N LEU A 212 -4.83 6.22 7.08
CA LEU A 212 -5.89 7.23 7.03
C LEU A 212 -5.62 8.32 6.00
N ILE A 213 -4.36 8.59 5.63
CA ILE A 213 -4.03 9.55 4.56
C ILE A 213 -4.45 9.01 3.18
N ALA A 214 -4.23 7.72 2.94
CA ALA A 214 -4.76 7.08 1.75
C ALA A 214 -6.26 6.84 1.91
N ILE A 215 -7.05 7.16 0.87
CA ILE A 215 -8.49 6.87 0.92
C ILE A 215 -8.68 5.38 1.17
N SER A 216 -9.32 5.05 2.28
CA SER A 216 -9.48 3.69 2.81
C SER A 216 -10.93 3.22 2.79
N GLY A 217 -11.14 1.96 3.18
CA GLY A 217 -12.48 1.41 3.37
C GLY A 217 -13.32 2.19 4.37
N GLY A 218 -12.70 2.73 5.43
CA GLY A 218 -13.37 3.60 6.39
C GLY A 218 -13.91 4.89 5.77
N HIS A 219 -13.16 5.51 4.86
CA HIS A 219 -13.61 6.70 4.12
C HIS A 219 -14.85 6.39 3.27
N ILE A 220 -14.84 5.26 2.55
CA ILE A 220 -15.99 4.83 1.74
C ILE A 220 -17.21 4.52 2.62
N ALA A 221 -17.01 3.94 3.80
CA ALA A 221 -18.09 3.72 4.77
C ALA A 221 -18.66 5.06 5.28
N ILE A 222 -17.80 6.00 5.66
CA ILE A 222 -18.25 7.35 6.09
C ILE A 222 -19.03 8.02 4.96
N LEU A 223 -18.52 8.01 3.72
CA LEU A 223 -19.21 8.58 2.57
C LEU A 223 -20.55 7.90 2.29
N PHE A 224 -20.60 6.56 2.39
CA PHE A 224 -21.85 5.80 2.26
C PHE A 224 -22.89 6.26 3.26
N PHE A 225 -22.53 6.36 4.55
CA PHE A 225 -23.45 6.81 5.60
C PHE A 225 -23.81 8.28 5.45
N SER A 226 -22.86 9.16 5.14
CA SER A 226 -23.11 10.59 4.91
C SER A 226 -24.07 10.82 3.75
N LEU A 227 -23.82 10.21 2.60
CA LEU A 227 -24.71 10.28 1.44
C LEU A 227 -26.08 9.65 1.73
N SER A 228 -26.11 8.51 2.45
CA SER A 228 -27.36 7.88 2.86
C SER A 228 -28.19 8.78 3.77
N THR A 229 -27.52 9.55 4.65
CA THR A 229 -28.19 10.53 5.52
C THR A 229 -28.63 11.76 4.75
N LEU A 230 -27.81 12.30 3.82
CA LEU A 230 -28.21 13.42 2.98
C LEU A 230 -29.43 13.08 2.08
N LEU A 231 -29.55 11.83 1.68
CA LEU A 231 -30.63 11.32 0.84
C LEU A 231 -31.80 10.72 1.66
N PHE A 232 -31.95 11.08 2.96
CA PHE A 232 -32.94 10.48 3.87
C PHE A 232 -34.39 10.65 3.38
N PHE A 233 -34.67 11.71 2.62
CA PHE A 233 -35.98 12.03 2.06
C PHE A 233 -36.42 11.12 0.90
N LEU A 234 -35.49 10.29 0.37
CA LEU A 234 -35.80 9.32 -0.67
C LEU A 234 -36.16 7.96 -0.07
N SER A 235 -36.96 7.18 -0.81
CA SER A 235 -37.23 5.80 -0.44
C SER A 235 -35.93 4.98 -0.37
N GLU A 236 -35.92 3.97 0.48
CA GLU A 236 -34.71 3.14 0.73
C GLU A 236 -34.16 2.52 -0.58
N ARG A 237 -35.04 2.05 -1.45
CA ARG A 237 -34.65 1.50 -2.76
C ARG A 237 -33.95 2.53 -3.65
N VAL A 238 -34.56 3.70 -3.81
CA VAL A 238 -34.00 4.77 -4.66
C VAL A 238 -32.65 5.22 -4.10
N ARG A 239 -32.56 5.37 -2.79
CA ARG A 239 -31.33 5.73 -2.10
C ARG A 239 -30.21 4.71 -2.38
N TYR A 240 -30.47 3.40 -2.27
CA TYR A 240 -29.47 2.38 -2.60
C TYR A 240 -29.07 2.37 -4.08
N VAL A 241 -30.02 2.60 -5.00
CA VAL A 241 -29.68 2.71 -6.42
C VAL A 241 -28.74 3.89 -6.66
N ILE A 242 -29.04 5.07 -6.10
CA ILE A 242 -28.18 6.26 -6.23
C ILE A 242 -26.79 5.99 -5.62
N LEU A 243 -26.70 5.40 -4.43
CA LEU A 243 -25.42 5.05 -3.79
C LEU A 243 -24.62 4.04 -4.64
N GLY A 244 -25.31 3.10 -5.27
CA GLY A 244 -24.69 2.13 -6.19
C GLY A 244 -24.01 2.75 -7.41
N PHE A 245 -24.43 3.95 -7.83
CA PHE A 245 -23.78 4.73 -8.91
C PHE A 245 -22.77 5.75 -8.37
N LEU A 246 -23.09 6.45 -7.28
CA LEU A 246 -22.21 7.50 -6.75
C LEU A 246 -20.89 6.96 -6.21
N LEU A 247 -20.89 5.79 -5.58
CA LEU A 247 -19.63 5.22 -5.03
C LEU A 247 -18.63 4.79 -6.11
N PRO A 248 -19.03 4.07 -7.18
CA PRO A 248 -18.14 3.82 -8.32
C PRO A 248 -17.66 5.10 -9.01
N PHE A 249 -18.54 6.11 -9.13
CA PHE A 249 -18.16 7.42 -9.65
C PHE A 249 -17.11 8.11 -8.77
N TYR A 250 -17.26 8.05 -7.43
CA TYR A 250 -16.27 8.56 -6.50
C TYR A 250 -14.93 7.81 -6.61
N ALA A 251 -14.94 6.48 -6.80
CA ALA A 251 -13.72 5.72 -7.05
C ALA A 251 -12.99 6.20 -8.32
N LEU A 252 -13.73 6.47 -9.40
CA LEU A 252 -13.17 7.05 -10.61
C LEU A 252 -12.62 8.47 -10.36
N PHE A 253 -13.34 9.29 -9.63
CA PHE A 253 -12.97 10.66 -9.29
C PHE A 253 -11.68 10.72 -8.46
N THR A 254 -11.47 9.77 -7.54
CA THR A 254 -10.28 9.70 -6.68
C THR A 254 -9.11 8.91 -7.28
N GLY A 255 -9.26 8.34 -8.47
CA GLY A 255 -8.17 7.69 -9.18
C GLY A 255 -8.07 6.18 -9.01
N PHE A 256 -9.17 5.47 -8.71
CA PHE A 256 -9.21 4.00 -8.57
C PHE A 256 -8.09 3.39 -7.72
N GLY A 257 -7.67 4.08 -6.66
CA GLY A 257 -6.72 3.51 -5.72
C GLY A 257 -7.16 2.11 -5.28
N ILE A 258 -6.24 1.14 -5.22
CA ILE A 258 -6.58 -0.27 -4.89
C ILE A 258 -7.43 -0.38 -3.61
N PRO A 259 -7.18 0.36 -2.50
CA PRO A 259 -8.04 0.33 -1.32
C PRO A 259 -9.45 0.85 -1.57
N VAL A 260 -9.58 1.91 -2.39
CA VAL A 260 -10.88 2.53 -2.73
C VAL A 260 -11.73 1.56 -3.54
N VAL A 261 -11.15 0.97 -4.59
CA VAL A 261 -11.86 0.03 -5.48
C VAL A 261 -12.42 -1.15 -4.70
N ARG A 262 -11.64 -1.74 -3.78
CA ARG A 262 -12.11 -2.84 -2.92
C ARG A 262 -13.29 -2.43 -2.04
N ALA A 263 -13.16 -1.27 -1.39
CA ALA A 263 -14.21 -0.77 -0.50
C ALA A 263 -15.50 -0.46 -1.28
N VAL A 264 -15.37 0.10 -2.47
CA VAL A 264 -16.51 0.36 -3.37
C VAL A 264 -17.13 -0.96 -3.84
N PHE A 265 -16.35 -1.98 -4.20
CA PHE A 265 -16.91 -3.29 -4.54
C PHE A 265 -17.69 -3.88 -3.36
N MET A 266 -17.15 -3.84 -2.13
CA MET A 266 -17.88 -4.30 -0.94
C MET A 266 -19.18 -3.53 -0.74
N ALA A 267 -19.15 -2.21 -0.88
CA ALA A 267 -20.32 -1.36 -0.73
C ALA A 267 -21.37 -1.63 -1.83
N VAL A 268 -20.95 -1.81 -3.09
CA VAL A 268 -21.83 -2.13 -4.22
C VAL A 268 -22.45 -3.52 -4.02
N PHE A 269 -21.69 -4.54 -3.61
CA PHE A 269 -22.24 -5.86 -3.34
C PHE A 269 -23.21 -5.83 -2.14
N TYR A 270 -22.92 -5.01 -1.13
CA TYR A 270 -23.86 -4.76 -0.03
C TYR A 270 -25.16 -4.12 -0.57
N VAL A 271 -25.06 -3.09 -1.39
CA VAL A 271 -26.21 -2.43 -2.05
C VAL A 271 -27.02 -3.43 -2.88
N ILE A 272 -26.37 -4.21 -3.73
CA ILE A 272 -27.03 -5.24 -4.56
C ILE A 272 -27.75 -6.25 -3.67
N SER A 273 -27.11 -6.71 -2.60
CA SER A 273 -27.71 -7.67 -1.68
C SER A 273 -28.96 -7.12 -0.98
N LYS A 274 -28.97 -5.81 -0.67
CA LYS A 274 -30.14 -5.10 -0.12
C LYS A 274 -31.26 -4.98 -1.14
N LEU A 275 -30.96 -4.58 -2.37
CA LEU A 275 -31.92 -4.46 -3.45
C LEU A 275 -32.58 -5.79 -3.84
N LEU A 276 -31.82 -6.88 -3.76
CA LEU A 276 -32.29 -8.26 -4.04
C LEU A 276 -32.86 -8.95 -2.80
N TYR A 277 -32.96 -8.26 -1.66
CA TYR A 277 -33.45 -8.84 -0.38
C TYR A 277 -32.71 -10.09 0.07
N LEU A 278 -31.41 -10.21 -0.28
CA LEU A 278 -30.59 -11.32 0.12
C LEU A 278 -30.24 -11.22 1.61
N LYS A 279 -30.12 -12.35 2.27
CA LYS A 279 -29.64 -12.42 3.66
C LYS A 279 -28.17 -12.02 3.72
N ASN A 280 -27.89 -10.87 4.29
CA ASN A 280 -26.55 -10.30 4.37
C ASN A 280 -25.72 -10.98 5.44
N ASN A 281 -24.59 -11.59 5.03
CA ASN A 281 -23.52 -12.00 5.92
C ASN A 281 -22.25 -11.22 5.53
N PRO A 282 -21.73 -10.34 6.40
CA PRO A 282 -20.57 -9.50 6.08
C PRO A 282 -19.32 -10.31 5.65
N LEU A 283 -19.09 -11.49 6.25
CA LEU A 283 -17.96 -12.34 5.87
C LEU A 283 -18.12 -12.91 4.46
N ASN A 284 -19.35 -13.28 4.06
CA ASN A 284 -19.60 -13.74 2.68
C ASN A 284 -19.36 -12.61 1.66
N ILE A 285 -19.76 -11.38 1.98
CA ILE A 285 -19.49 -10.21 1.11
C ILE A 285 -17.99 -10.00 1.01
N LEU A 286 -17.25 -10.09 2.13
CA LEU A 286 -15.79 -9.96 2.15
C LEU A 286 -15.13 -11.03 1.27
N PHE A 287 -15.47 -12.30 1.45
CA PHE A 287 -14.86 -13.41 0.70
C PHE A 287 -15.21 -13.35 -0.80
N PHE A 288 -16.47 -13.02 -1.13
CA PHE A 288 -16.88 -12.82 -2.51
C PHE A 288 -16.14 -11.65 -3.18
N THR A 289 -16.00 -10.53 -2.46
CA THR A 289 -15.25 -9.36 -2.96
C THR A 289 -13.78 -9.73 -3.21
N ALA A 290 -13.15 -10.46 -2.28
CA ALA A 290 -11.77 -10.91 -2.44
C ALA A 290 -11.63 -11.84 -3.65
N PHE A 291 -12.54 -12.81 -3.80
CA PHE A 291 -12.56 -13.73 -4.92
C PHE A 291 -12.68 -12.97 -6.25
N PHE A 292 -13.68 -12.09 -6.36
CA PHE A 292 -13.92 -11.32 -7.58
C PHE A 292 -12.74 -10.41 -7.93
N PHE A 293 -12.15 -9.76 -6.92
CA PHE A 293 -10.98 -8.89 -7.12
C PHE A 293 -9.75 -9.67 -7.59
N LEU A 294 -9.51 -10.87 -7.03
CA LEU A 294 -8.38 -11.72 -7.44
C LEU A 294 -8.58 -12.32 -8.84
N VAL A 295 -9.81 -12.56 -9.28
CA VAL A 295 -10.09 -12.94 -10.67
C VAL A 295 -9.74 -11.81 -11.64
N LEU A 296 -10.05 -10.55 -11.27
CA LEU A 296 -9.74 -9.39 -12.12
C LEU A 296 -8.26 -9.00 -12.10
N LYS A 297 -7.61 -9.12 -10.94
CA LYS A 297 -6.20 -8.73 -10.75
C LYS A 297 -5.48 -9.71 -9.81
N PRO A 298 -5.05 -10.87 -10.33
CA PRO A 298 -4.45 -11.96 -9.51
C PRO A 298 -3.22 -11.53 -8.72
N ASP A 299 -2.33 -10.72 -9.32
CA ASP A 299 -1.10 -10.23 -8.68
C ASP A 299 -1.37 -9.42 -7.39
N SER A 300 -2.61 -8.96 -7.21
CA SER A 300 -3.01 -8.24 -6.00
C SER A 300 -2.88 -9.09 -4.73
N LEU A 301 -2.92 -10.42 -4.82
CA LEU A 301 -2.71 -11.32 -3.68
C LEU A 301 -1.39 -11.03 -2.96
N PHE A 302 -0.35 -10.71 -3.72
CA PHE A 302 0.99 -10.42 -3.20
C PHE A 302 1.17 -8.94 -2.80
N SER A 303 0.19 -8.07 -3.10
CA SER A 303 0.28 -6.66 -2.74
C SER A 303 -0.03 -6.44 -1.26
N VAL A 304 0.86 -5.72 -0.57
CA VAL A 304 0.70 -5.34 0.85
C VAL A 304 -0.63 -4.64 1.08
N SER A 305 -1.03 -3.77 0.15
CA SER A 305 -2.29 -3.03 0.22
C SER A 305 -3.52 -3.94 0.22
N PHE A 306 -3.52 -5.02 -0.58
CA PHE A 306 -4.60 -6.01 -0.59
C PHE A 306 -4.64 -6.77 0.74
N GLN A 307 -3.50 -7.30 1.18
CA GLN A 307 -3.38 -8.09 2.40
C GLN A 307 -3.85 -7.29 3.62
N LEU A 308 -3.34 -6.06 3.81
CA LEU A 308 -3.71 -5.22 4.94
C LEU A 308 -5.20 -4.88 4.97
N SER A 309 -5.80 -4.55 3.82
CA SER A 309 -7.21 -4.17 3.78
C SER A 309 -8.14 -5.34 4.07
N PHE A 310 -7.89 -6.53 3.50
CA PHE A 310 -8.75 -7.69 3.74
C PHE A 310 -8.57 -8.24 5.15
N LEU A 311 -7.35 -8.27 5.68
CA LEU A 311 -7.09 -8.69 7.07
C LEU A 311 -7.68 -7.71 8.08
N ALA A 312 -7.55 -6.40 7.88
CA ALA A 312 -8.18 -5.41 8.75
C ALA A 312 -9.71 -5.59 8.79
N THR A 313 -10.34 -5.70 7.61
CA THR A 313 -11.79 -5.86 7.50
C THR A 313 -12.25 -7.18 8.12
N LEU A 314 -11.50 -8.28 7.90
CA LEU A 314 -11.76 -9.57 8.53
C LEU A 314 -11.72 -9.45 10.06
N GLY A 315 -10.67 -8.82 10.61
CA GLY A 315 -10.54 -8.58 12.05
C GLY A 315 -11.72 -7.77 12.61
N ILE A 316 -12.10 -6.68 11.96
CA ILE A 316 -13.23 -5.82 12.36
C ILE A 316 -14.54 -6.63 12.36
N ILE A 317 -14.87 -7.36 11.30
CA ILE A 317 -16.11 -8.15 11.21
C ILE A 317 -16.14 -9.21 12.31
N MET A 318 -15.04 -9.93 12.52
CA MET A 318 -14.95 -10.96 13.56
C MET A 318 -15.09 -10.37 14.97
N SER A 319 -14.50 -9.20 15.22
CA SER A 319 -14.65 -8.53 16.51
C SER A 319 -16.10 -8.14 16.81
N ILE A 320 -16.80 -7.57 15.82
CA ILE A 320 -18.22 -7.15 15.95
C ILE A 320 -19.12 -8.40 16.19
N GLU A 321 -18.83 -9.52 15.53
CA GLU A 321 -19.59 -10.75 15.71
C GLU A 321 -19.38 -11.37 17.10
N ILE A 322 -18.13 -11.40 17.59
CA ILE A 322 -17.77 -11.93 18.91
C ILE A 322 -18.34 -11.06 20.04
N PHE A 323 -18.29 -9.72 19.88
CA PHE A 323 -18.74 -8.74 20.88
C PHE A 323 -20.12 -8.16 20.56
N ARG A 324 -20.97 -8.92 19.85
CA ARG A 324 -22.27 -8.43 19.37
C ARG A 324 -23.15 -7.84 20.48
N ASP A 325 -23.14 -8.44 21.67
CA ASP A 325 -24.00 -8.07 22.79
C ASP A 325 -23.42 -6.98 23.71
N TYR A 326 -22.23 -6.45 23.37
CA TYR A 326 -21.58 -5.38 24.12
C TYR A 326 -21.99 -3.98 23.60
N SER A 327 -21.67 -2.94 24.37
CA SER A 327 -21.94 -1.55 23.98
C SER A 327 -21.19 -1.13 22.72
N ASN A 328 -21.70 -0.12 22.02
CA ASN A 328 -21.07 0.39 20.78
C ASN A 328 -19.64 0.92 21.02
N LEU A 329 -19.37 1.50 22.18
CA LEU A 329 -18.03 1.97 22.55
C LEU A 329 -17.05 0.79 22.66
N VAL A 330 -17.46 -0.30 23.32
CA VAL A 330 -16.63 -1.52 23.41
C VAL A 330 -16.39 -2.10 22.03
N LYS A 331 -17.42 -2.19 21.19
CA LYS A 331 -17.28 -2.66 19.80
C LYS A 331 -16.26 -1.83 19.01
N LEU A 332 -16.28 -0.51 19.15
CA LEU A 332 -15.35 0.39 18.47
C LEU A 332 -13.89 0.13 18.89
N ILE A 333 -13.63 0.03 20.19
CA ILE A 333 -12.29 -0.21 20.74
C ILE A 333 -11.79 -1.60 20.32
N VAL A 334 -12.62 -2.65 20.47
CA VAL A 334 -12.24 -4.02 20.13
C VAL A 334 -12.04 -4.17 18.63
N ALA A 335 -12.82 -3.49 17.80
CA ALA A 335 -12.61 -3.46 16.35
C ALA A 335 -11.24 -2.87 15.99
N SER A 336 -10.81 -1.78 16.64
CA SER A 336 -9.47 -1.22 16.45
C SER A 336 -8.36 -2.18 16.89
N ILE A 337 -8.53 -2.87 18.04
CA ILE A 337 -7.60 -3.88 18.52
C ILE A 337 -7.46 -5.03 17.52
N PHE A 338 -8.58 -5.60 17.05
CA PHE A 338 -8.56 -6.71 16.10
C PHE A 338 -7.98 -6.29 14.74
N ALA A 339 -8.34 -5.11 14.23
CA ALA A 339 -7.74 -4.60 13.00
C ALA A 339 -6.21 -4.51 13.12
N THR A 340 -5.70 -3.97 14.23
CA THR A 340 -4.26 -3.88 14.50
C THR A 340 -3.63 -5.27 14.61
N ILE A 341 -4.20 -6.18 15.38
CA ILE A 341 -3.69 -7.55 15.58
C ILE A 341 -3.59 -8.32 14.26
N PHE A 342 -4.60 -8.20 13.40
CA PHE A 342 -4.64 -8.90 12.11
C PHE A 342 -3.68 -8.31 11.08
N THR A 343 -3.41 -7.00 11.13
CA THR A 343 -2.55 -6.33 10.14
C THR A 343 -1.08 -6.27 10.56
N THR A 344 -0.78 -6.25 11.84
CA THR A 344 0.59 -6.10 12.36
C THR A 344 1.61 -7.10 11.79
N PRO A 345 1.32 -8.41 11.63
CA PRO A 345 2.31 -9.33 11.06
C PRO A 345 2.79 -8.91 9.66
N ILE A 346 1.88 -8.43 8.82
CA ILE A 346 2.19 -7.96 7.48
C ILE A 346 2.93 -6.61 7.52
N ILE A 347 2.55 -5.73 8.45
CA ILE A 347 3.22 -4.44 8.67
C ILE A 347 4.68 -4.68 9.11
N LEU A 348 4.91 -5.56 10.09
CA LEU A 348 6.25 -5.87 10.57
C LEU A 348 7.13 -6.51 9.49
N TYR A 349 6.57 -7.41 8.68
CA TYR A 349 7.29 -8.08 7.61
C TYR A 349 7.74 -7.12 6.50
N ASN A 350 6.89 -6.14 6.14
CA ASN A 350 7.16 -5.24 5.02
C ASN A 350 7.79 -3.90 5.43
N PHE A 351 7.45 -3.37 6.62
CA PHE A 351 7.83 -2.02 7.05
C PHE A 351 8.72 -2.00 8.29
N TYR A 352 8.92 -3.13 8.96
CA TYR A 352 9.82 -3.32 10.11
C TYR A 352 9.53 -2.42 11.32
N ASN A 353 8.32 -1.89 11.43
CA ASN A 353 7.91 -0.97 12.49
C ASN A 353 6.58 -1.35 13.13
N PHE A 354 6.38 -0.89 14.36
CA PHE A 354 5.15 -1.05 15.12
C PHE A 354 4.84 0.20 15.93
N SER A 355 3.59 0.64 15.88
CA SER A 355 3.09 1.75 16.69
C SER A 355 1.83 1.33 17.45
N PRO A 356 1.91 1.04 18.77
CA PRO A 356 0.76 0.66 19.57
C PRO A 356 -0.26 1.80 19.74
N THR A 357 0.16 3.05 19.51
CA THR A 357 -0.73 4.22 19.58
C THR A 357 -1.88 4.13 18.58
N SER A 358 -1.70 3.41 17.46
CA SER A 358 -2.73 3.23 16.44
C SER A 358 -4.05 2.66 16.98
N ILE A 359 -4.00 1.84 18.05
CA ILE A 359 -5.17 1.21 18.67
C ILE A 359 -6.15 2.28 19.20
N PHE A 360 -5.61 3.32 19.84
CA PHE A 360 -6.41 4.42 20.40
C PHE A 360 -6.51 5.62 19.46
N ALA A 361 -5.45 5.89 18.72
CA ALA A 361 -5.40 7.01 17.80
C ALA A 361 -6.41 6.85 16.65
N THR A 362 -6.59 5.64 16.10
CA THR A 362 -7.53 5.40 14.99
C THR A 362 -8.98 5.77 15.34
N PRO A 363 -9.60 5.24 16.43
CA PRO A 363 -10.98 5.62 16.78
C PRO A 363 -11.12 7.11 17.12
N ILE A 364 -10.13 7.72 17.80
CA ILE A 364 -10.18 9.13 18.16
C ILE A 364 -10.02 10.03 16.92
N ALA A 365 -9.09 9.72 16.02
CA ALA A 365 -8.89 10.46 14.77
C ALA A 365 -10.10 10.35 13.82
N THR A 366 -10.84 9.25 13.88
CA THR A 366 -12.06 9.06 13.07
C THR A 366 -13.17 10.03 13.46
N LEU A 367 -13.21 10.53 14.71
CA LEU A 367 -14.23 11.48 15.15
C LEU A 367 -14.24 12.80 14.35
N PRO A 368 -13.12 13.53 14.20
CA PRO A 368 -13.09 14.72 13.36
C PRO A 368 -13.07 14.38 11.83
N LEU A 369 -12.64 13.19 11.45
CA LEU A 369 -12.64 12.75 10.06
C LEU A 369 -14.07 12.60 9.51
N TYR A 370 -15.04 12.18 10.33
CA TYR A 370 -16.43 12.02 9.92
C TYR A 370 -17.05 13.34 9.42
N PRO A 371 -17.10 14.44 10.23
CA PRO A 371 -17.63 15.72 9.76
C PRO A 371 -16.80 16.32 8.62
N LEU A 372 -15.46 16.15 8.60
CA LEU A 372 -14.61 16.59 7.49
C LEU A 372 -15.07 15.98 6.17
N LEU A 373 -15.21 14.66 6.10
CA LEU A 373 -15.62 13.98 4.87
C LEU A 373 -17.09 14.25 4.51
N THR A 374 -17.97 14.41 5.49
CA THR A 374 -19.37 14.76 5.25
C THR A 374 -19.49 16.16 4.65
N LEU A 375 -18.78 17.14 5.20
CA LEU A 375 -18.74 18.51 4.67
C LEU A 375 -18.03 18.58 3.31
N SER A 376 -17.04 17.71 3.07
CA SER A 376 -16.39 17.67 1.76
C SER A 376 -17.35 17.28 0.63
N VAL A 377 -18.28 16.36 0.90
CA VAL A 377 -19.33 16.01 -0.07
C VAL A 377 -20.17 17.24 -0.42
N VAL A 378 -20.63 17.99 0.58
CA VAL A 378 -21.40 19.21 0.37
C VAL A 378 -20.58 20.24 -0.40
N ASN A 379 -19.32 20.45 -0.01
CA ASN A 379 -18.43 21.40 -0.69
C ASN A 379 -18.11 21.02 -2.15
N ILE A 380 -17.98 19.72 -2.48
CA ILE A 380 -17.82 19.25 -3.86
C ILE A 380 -19.03 19.68 -4.71
N PHE A 381 -20.26 19.49 -4.23
CA PHE A 381 -21.46 19.91 -4.96
C PHE A 381 -21.57 21.44 -5.10
N LEU A 382 -21.07 22.20 -4.12
CA LEU A 382 -21.02 23.66 -4.14
C LEU A 382 -19.77 24.23 -4.85
N GLY A 383 -18.91 23.37 -5.39
CA GLY A 383 -17.70 23.79 -6.08
C GLY A 383 -16.64 24.44 -5.19
N PHE A 384 -16.70 24.28 -3.86
CA PHE A 384 -15.86 24.97 -2.85
C PHE A 384 -15.98 26.51 -2.89
N ASN A 385 -17.13 27.04 -3.36
CA ASN A 385 -17.34 28.49 -3.48
C ASN A 385 -17.90 29.14 -2.20
N VAL A 386 -18.31 28.35 -1.21
CA VAL A 386 -18.88 28.87 0.05
C VAL A 386 -17.78 28.87 1.12
N ASP A 387 -17.11 30.03 1.28
CA ASP A 387 -15.98 30.21 2.19
C ASP A 387 -16.22 29.72 3.62
N PHE A 388 -17.39 30.00 4.18
CA PHE A 388 -17.77 29.53 5.52
C PHE A 388 -17.76 28.00 5.64
N LEU A 389 -18.32 27.27 4.67
CA LEU A 389 -18.38 25.81 4.71
C LEU A 389 -16.98 25.20 4.52
N VAL A 390 -16.15 25.79 3.68
CA VAL A 390 -14.75 25.36 3.50
C VAL A 390 -13.99 25.54 4.81
N LYS A 391 -14.11 26.68 5.47
CA LYS A 391 -13.44 26.96 6.76
C LYS A 391 -13.90 26.04 7.88
N VAL A 392 -15.21 25.72 7.94
CA VAL A 392 -15.72 24.74 8.92
C VAL A 392 -15.17 23.34 8.63
N MET A 393 -15.11 22.93 7.36
CA MET A 393 -14.49 21.66 6.97
C MET A 393 -13.01 21.62 7.36
N ASP A 394 -12.25 22.66 7.05
CA ASP A 394 -10.83 22.78 7.39
C ASP A 394 -10.56 22.82 8.90
N PHE A 395 -11.49 23.38 9.68
CA PHE A 395 -11.40 23.32 11.14
C PHE A 395 -11.40 21.87 11.65
N PHE A 396 -12.25 20.99 11.09
CA PHE A 396 -12.20 19.57 11.42
C PHE A 396 -10.92 18.89 10.91
N GLY A 397 -10.39 19.32 9.75
CA GLY A 397 -9.09 18.91 9.26
C GLY A 397 -7.94 19.31 10.19
N TYR A 398 -8.01 20.50 10.75
CA TYR A 398 -7.07 20.96 11.77
C TYR A 398 -7.14 20.13 13.05
N ILE A 399 -8.35 19.87 13.58
CA ILE A 399 -8.53 18.99 14.75
C ILE A 399 -7.96 17.58 14.46
N PHE A 400 -8.25 17.03 13.29
CA PHE A 400 -7.71 15.74 12.86
C PHE A 400 -6.17 15.72 12.91
N LEU A 401 -5.52 16.74 12.34
CA LEU A 401 -4.06 16.89 12.38
C LEU A 401 -3.52 17.02 13.81
N GLN A 402 -4.18 17.80 14.68
CA GLN A 402 -3.76 17.96 16.08
C GLN A 402 -3.84 16.63 16.85
N VAL A 403 -4.89 15.83 16.61
CA VAL A 403 -4.99 14.47 17.19
C VAL A 403 -3.81 13.61 16.74
N VAL A 404 -3.48 13.62 15.46
CA VAL A 404 -2.33 12.83 14.93
C VAL A 404 -1.02 13.31 15.55
N LYS A 405 -0.76 14.62 15.57
CA LYS A 405 0.45 15.22 16.17
C LYS A 405 0.56 14.92 17.67
N PHE A 406 -0.56 14.95 18.40
CA PHE A 406 -0.61 14.58 19.82
C PHE A 406 -0.18 13.12 20.05
N PHE A 407 -0.73 12.16 19.30
CA PHE A 407 -0.33 10.77 19.44
C PHE A 407 1.10 10.51 18.96
N ALA A 408 1.60 11.25 17.96
CA ALA A 408 3.00 11.19 17.54
C ALA A 408 3.95 11.68 18.63
N SER A 409 3.58 12.73 19.38
CA SER A 409 4.40 13.27 20.48
C SER A 409 4.60 12.30 21.64
N LEU A 410 3.77 11.25 21.77
CA LEU A 410 3.98 10.18 22.77
C LEU A 410 5.22 9.34 22.51
N GLY A 411 5.82 9.40 21.31
CA GLY A 411 7.05 8.72 20.98
C GLY A 411 6.99 7.18 21.00
N LEU A 412 5.79 6.59 20.95
CA LEU A 412 5.58 5.14 21.01
C LEU A 412 5.65 4.52 19.59
N TYR A 413 6.76 4.73 18.93
CA TYR A 413 7.06 4.18 17.61
C TYR A 413 8.32 3.32 17.70
N TYR A 414 8.18 2.04 17.41
CA TYR A 414 9.25 1.05 17.56
C TYR A 414 9.66 0.49 16.22
N THR A 415 10.96 0.31 16.01
CA THR A 415 11.56 -0.32 14.82
C THR A 415 12.35 -1.56 15.22
N GLY A 416 12.92 -2.28 14.25
CA GLY A 416 13.73 -3.47 14.50
C GLY A 416 12.92 -4.75 14.64
N PHE A 417 11.77 -4.84 13.97
CA PHE A 417 10.99 -6.06 13.87
C PHE A 417 11.18 -6.72 12.51
N SER A 418 11.46 -8.01 12.47
CA SER A 418 11.62 -8.76 11.22
C SER A 418 11.15 -10.21 11.37
N PRO A 419 9.82 -10.44 11.48
CA PRO A 419 9.29 -11.79 11.60
C PRO A 419 9.56 -12.60 10.32
N SER A 420 9.91 -13.89 10.47
CA SER A 420 9.94 -14.80 9.34
C SER A 420 8.53 -15.21 8.89
N LEU A 421 8.38 -15.65 7.64
CA LEU A 421 7.09 -16.16 7.13
C LEU A 421 6.55 -17.33 7.96
N VAL A 422 7.44 -18.18 8.51
CA VAL A 422 7.06 -19.30 9.38
C VAL A 422 6.37 -18.80 10.65
N TRP A 423 6.92 -17.76 11.30
CA TRP A 423 6.31 -17.18 12.50
C TRP A 423 4.98 -16.50 12.21
N ILE A 424 4.83 -15.86 11.05
CA ILE A 424 3.56 -15.29 10.61
C ILE A 424 2.51 -16.39 10.41
N PHE A 425 2.90 -17.49 9.78
CA PHE A 425 2.00 -18.64 9.58
C PHE A 425 1.56 -19.26 10.92
N ILE A 426 2.50 -19.50 11.84
CA ILE A 426 2.20 -20.04 13.19
C ILE A 426 1.24 -19.08 13.91
N TYR A 427 1.50 -17.78 13.86
CA TYR A 427 0.66 -16.76 14.48
C TYR A 427 -0.79 -16.81 14.02
N PHE A 428 -1.02 -16.79 12.70
CA PHE A 428 -2.39 -16.87 12.17
C PHE A 428 -3.07 -18.20 12.44
N THR A 429 -2.31 -19.30 12.46
CA THR A 429 -2.83 -20.63 12.83
C THR A 429 -3.31 -20.66 14.27
N VAL A 430 -2.53 -20.10 15.21
CA VAL A 430 -2.91 -20.02 16.63
C VAL A 430 -4.14 -19.11 16.82
N ILE A 431 -4.19 -17.95 16.15
CA ILE A 431 -5.37 -17.07 16.21
C ILE A 431 -6.61 -17.78 15.68
N LEU A 432 -6.50 -18.45 14.53
CA LEU A 432 -7.62 -19.22 13.97
C LEU A 432 -8.10 -20.30 14.94
N PHE A 433 -7.18 -21.01 15.57
CA PHE A 433 -7.51 -22.02 16.59
C PHE A 433 -8.27 -21.41 17.77
N ILE A 434 -7.80 -20.27 18.33
CA ILE A 434 -8.48 -19.57 19.44
C ILE A 434 -9.89 -19.13 19.01
N LEU A 435 -10.07 -18.65 17.79
CA LEU A 435 -11.37 -18.23 17.28
C LEU A 435 -12.38 -19.39 17.15
N LEU A 436 -11.89 -20.59 16.83
CA LEU A 436 -12.71 -21.80 16.72
C LEU A 436 -13.10 -22.40 18.09
N LEU A 437 -12.35 -22.10 19.16
CA LEU A 437 -12.68 -22.57 20.50
C LEU A 437 -13.97 -21.92 21.00
N ASN A 438 -14.77 -22.70 21.74
CA ASN A 438 -15.99 -22.20 22.36
C ASN A 438 -15.70 -21.47 23.69
N LEU A 439 -15.03 -20.32 23.60
CA LEU A 439 -14.66 -19.49 24.74
C LEU A 439 -15.55 -18.25 24.85
N ARG A 440 -15.64 -17.67 26.07
CA ARG A 440 -16.30 -16.37 26.27
C ARG A 440 -15.58 -15.25 25.53
N PRO A 441 -16.27 -14.19 25.06
CA PRO A 441 -15.66 -13.10 24.28
C PRO A 441 -14.39 -12.51 24.92
N LEU A 442 -14.42 -12.22 26.22
CA LEU A 442 -13.28 -11.69 26.96
C LEU A 442 -12.10 -12.67 27.03
N GLN A 443 -12.36 -13.98 27.21
CA GLN A 443 -11.31 -14.99 27.20
C GLN A 443 -10.64 -15.08 25.81
N LYS A 444 -11.44 -15.07 24.72
CA LYS A 444 -10.89 -15.01 23.37
C LYS A 444 -9.97 -13.81 23.20
N LEU A 445 -10.43 -12.61 23.60
CA LEU A 445 -9.64 -11.38 23.52
C LEU A 445 -8.32 -11.51 24.30
N THR A 446 -8.36 -12.03 25.53
CA THR A 446 -7.17 -12.21 26.37
C THR A 446 -6.15 -13.13 25.70
N TYR A 447 -6.57 -14.30 25.18
CA TYR A 447 -5.66 -15.23 24.51
C TYR A 447 -5.11 -14.67 23.19
N ILE A 448 -5.92 -13.95 22.42
CA ILE A 448 -5.48 -13.27 21.20
C ILE A 448 -4.43 -12.19 21.51
N ILE A 449 -4.66 -11.36 22.55
CA ILE A 449 -3.68 -10.36 22.99
C ILE A 449 -2.39 -11.03 23.49
N LEU A 450 -2.48 -12.09 24.25
CA LEU A 450 -1.29 -12.83 24.72
C LEU A 450 -0.48 -13.38 23.55
N THR A 451 -1.15 -14.02 22.57
CA THR A 451 -0.52 -14.50 21.33
C THR A 451 0.16 -13.36 20.57
N PHE A 452 -0.47 -12.19 20.51
CA PHE A 452 0.07 -11.00 19.86
C PHE A 452 1.33 -10.48 20.58
N ILE A 453 1.33 -10.41 21.92
CA ILE A 453 2.50 -10.00 22.71
C ILE A 453 3.67 -10.97 22.48
N VAL A 454 3.42 -12.28 22.51
CA VAL A 454 4.44 -13.30 22.25
C VAL A 454 4.98 -13.15 20.82
N PHE A 455 4.10 -12.94 19.84
CA PHE A 455 4.52 -12.72 18.46
C PHE A 455 5.41 -11.47 18.31
N LEU A 456 5.07 -10.36 18.97
CA LEU A 456 5.91 -9.15 18.97
C LEU A 456 7.28 -9.42 19.59
N ALA A 457 7.32 -10.14 20.73
CA ALA A 457 8.56 -10.48 21.41
C ALA A 457 9.49 -11.33 20.53
N VAL A 458 8.93 -12.35 19.86
CA VAL A 458 9.70 -13.21 18.94
C VAL A 458 10.11 -12.49 17.66
N SER A 459 9.28 -11.55 17.19
CA SER A 459 9.52 -10.80 15.94
C SER A 459 10.58 -9.72 16.07
N LYS A 460 10.89 -9.30 17.31
CA LYS A 460 11.88 -8.25 17.55
C LYS A 460 13.27 -8.78 17.24
N ASN A 461 14.01 -8.03 16.42
CA ASN A 461 15.39 -8.36 16.11
C ASN A 461 16.28 -7.97 17.29
N TYR A 462 16.78 -8.97 18.03
CA TYR A 462 17.74 -8.80 19.14
C TYR A 462 19.18 -9.06 18.70
N ASP A 463 19.40 -9.32 17.39
CA ASP A 463 20.72 -9.63 16.88
C ASP A 463 21.61 -8.38 16.96
N SER A 464 22.56 -8.39 17.89
CA SER A 464 23.56 -7.36 18.08
C SER A 464 24.82 -7.58 17.24
N SER A 465 24.81 -8.57 16.34
CA SER A 465 25.93 -8.83 15.44
C SER A 465 26.13 -7.66 14.47
N SER A 466 27.38 -7.31 14.26
CA SER A 466 27.72 -6.30 13.23
C SER A 466 27.47 -6.89 11.84
N LYS A 467 26.74 -6.16 10.99
CA LYS A 467 26.39 -6.58 9.63
C LYS A 467 26.80 -5.52 8.62
N ILE A 468 27.34 -5.95 7.52
CA ILE A 468 27.67 -5.09 6.38
C ILE A 468 26.78 -5.52 5.21
N TYR A 469 26.03 -4.57 4.66
CA TYR A 469 25.23 -4.74 3.45
C TYR A 469 25.89 -3.95 2.34
N THR A 470 26.18 -4.59 1.22
CA THR A 470 26.67 -3.94 0.02
C THR A 470 25.61 -3.99 -1.06
N PHE A 471 25.47 -2.92 -1.81
CA PHE A 471 24.52 -2.83 -2.90
C PHE A 471 25.20 -2.33 -4.16
N LYS A 472 24.89 -2.95 -5.27
CA LYS A 472 25.43 -2.58 -6.57
C LYS A 472 25.01 -1.18 -6.97
N SER A 473 25.96 -0.36 -7.39
CA SER A 473 25.71 0.98 -7.92
C SER A 473 26.53 1.24 -9.19
N LYS A 474 26.32 2.41 -9.84
CA LYS A 474 26.98 2.74 -11.11
C LYS A 474 28.49 2.92 -11.00
N LYS A 475 29.00 3.37 -9.87
CA LYS A 475 30.42 3.74 -9.71
C LYS A 475 31.07 3.04 -8.52
N TYR A 476 30.47 3.12 -7.33
CA TYR A 476 30.95 2.48 -6.12
C TYR A 476 29.79 1.76 -5.40
N PRO A 477 30.04 0.69 -4.63
CA PRO A 477 28.98 0.03 -3.87
C PRO A 477 28.38 1.01 -2.86
N VAL A 478 27.06 0.99 -2.72
CA VAL A 478 26.40 1.62 -1.59
C VAL A 478 26.56 0.67 -0.41
N ILE A 479 27.04 1.19 0.71
CA ILE A 479 27.41 0.38 1.87
C ILE A 479 26.54 0.79 3.06
N PHE A 480 25.93 -0.18 3.71
CA PHE A 480 25.21 0.02 4.95
C PHE A 480 25.85 -0.88 6.01
N VAL A 481 26.30 -0.28 7.09
CA VAL A 481 26.89 -0.99 8.24
C VAL A 481 25.98 -0.82 9.45
N SER A 482 25.57 -1.94 10.05
CA SER A 482 24.91 -1.96 11.35
C SER A 482 25.89 -2.52 12.38
N ASP A 483 26.20 -1.76 13.41
CA ASP A 483 27.12 -2.17 14.48
C ASP A 483 26.60 -1.72 15.84
N LYS A 484 26.29 -2.68 16.71
CA LYS A 484 25.84 -2.46 18.11
C LYS A 484 24.73 -1.40 18.25
N GLY A 485 23.81 -1.33 17.29
CA GLY A 485 22.72 -0.36 17.24
C GLY A 485 23.08 1.00 16.64
N ASN A 486 24.31 1.19 16.17
CA ASN A 486 24.69 2.32 15.33
C ASN A 486 24.65 1.89 13.86
N CYS A 487 24.13 2.73 13.01
CA CYS A 487 24.02 2.43 11.59
C CYS A 487 24.69 3.52 10.76
N TYR A 488 25.42 3.09 9.75
CA TYR A 488 26.19 3.95 8.86
C TYR A 488 25.80 3.64 7.42
N LEU A 489 25.31 4.64 6.70
CA LEU A 489 25.08 4.56 5.26
C LEU A 489 26.15 5.35 4.53
N ILE A 490 26.87 4.72 3.63
CA ILE A 490 27.85 5.34 2.74
C ILE A 490 27.25 5.33 1.34
N ALA A 491 26.92 6.52 0.84
CA ALA A 491 26.31 6.67 -0.48
C ALA A 491 26.57 8.09 -1.02
N ASP A 492 26.65 8.22 -2.34
CA ASP A 492 26.77 9.50 -3.04
C ASP A 492 25.43 9.93 -3.67
N PHE A 493 24.35 9.20 -3.45
CA PHE A 493 23.00 9.48 -3.94
C PHE A 493 21.95 8.80 -3.05
N GLU A 494 20.70 9.25 -3.14
CA GLU A 494 19.58 8.68 -2.37
C GLU A 494 19.36 7.19 -2.69
N TYR A 495 19.47 6.35 -1.67
CA TYR A 495 19.23 4.92 -1.78
C TYR A 495 18.11 4.47 -0.84
N LYS A 496 16.88 4.44 -1.37
CA LYS A 496 15.65 4.18 -0.58
C LYS A 496 15.65 2.83 0.15
N LYS A 497 16.33 1.79 -0.39
CA LYS A 497 16.45 0.49 0.29
C LYS A 497 17.20 0.60 1.63
N ALA A 498 18.12 1.56 1.76
CA ALA A 498 18.85 1.78 3.00
C ALA A 498 17.92 2.29 4.14
N LEU A 499 16.90 3.08 3.83
CA LEU A 499 15.92 3.52 4.83
C LEU A 499 15.14 2.35 5.44
N ASN A 500 14.83 1.34 4.63
CA ASN A 500 14.21 0.11 5.13
C ASN A 500 15.16 -0.68 6.03
N LEU A 501 16.46 -0.68 5.74
CA LEU A 501 17.46 -1.32 6.60
C LEU A 501 17.63 -0.60 7.94
N LEU A 502 17.61 0.75 7.98
CA LEU A 502 17.60 1.50 9.23
C LEU A 502 16.47 1.02 10.16
N LYS A 503 15.28 0.82 9.61
CA LYS A 503 14.12 0.34 10.35
C LYS A 503 14.26 -1.14 10.74
N LYS A 504 14.73 -1.99 9.81
CA LYS A 504 14.91 -3.43 10.02
C LYS A 504 15.94 -3.73 11.11
N GLU A 505 17.07 -3.05 11.08
CA GLU A 505 18.15 -3.23 12.07
C GLU A 505 17.87 -2.52 13.41
N GLY A 506 16.83 -1.69 13.49
CA GLY A 506 16.43 -1.02 14.72
C GLY A 506 17.48 -0.04 15.23
N CYS A 507 18.07 0.74 14.33
CA CYS A 507 19.17 1.65 14.60
C CYS A 507 18.82 2.69 15.68
N LYS A 508 19.63 2.80 16.72
CA LYS A 508 19.51 3.83 17.76
C LYS A 508 20.07 5.17 17.28
N VAL A 509 21.21 5.12 16.60
CA VAL A 509 21.87 6.28 15.98
C VAL A 509 22.21 5.93 14.54
N SER A 510 21.90 6.82 13.62
CA SER A 510 22.15 6.65 12.20
C SER A 510 22.98 7.78 11.63
N TYR A 511 23.96 7.41 10.80
CA TYR A 511 24.88 8.31 10.15
C TYR A 511 24.77 8.17 8.63
N LEU A 512 24.67 9.29 7.92
CA LEU A 512 24.86 9.35 6.48
C LEU A 512 26.28 9.87 6.20
N LEU A 513 27.07 9.07 5.51
CA LEU A 513 28.43 9.41 5.10
C LEU A 513 28.44 9.62 3.58
N THR A 514 28.76 10.83 3.12
CA THR A 514 28.73 11.19 1.71
C THR A 514 29.81 12.18 1.36
N GLU A 515 30.24 12.21 0.10
CA GLU A 515 31.15 13.24 -0.41
C GLU A 515 30.43 14.55 -0.73
N ASN A 516 29.19 14.42 -1.22
CA ASN A 516 28.40 15.55 -1.70
C ASN A 516 27.02 15.57 -1.00
N PRO A 517 26.88 16.20 0.16
CA PRO A 517 25.60 16.30 0.87
C PRO A 517 24.48 16.91 0.02
N GLU A 518 24.83 17.79 -0.93
CA GLU A 518 23.89 18.47 -1.83
C GLU A 518 23.16 17.49 -2.79
N ASN A 519 23.67 16.28 -2.99
CA ASN A 519 23.03 15.26 -3.81
C ASN A 519 21.81 14.61 -3.14
N PHE A 520 21.53 14.98 -1.89
CA PHE A 520 20.44 14.41 -1.10
C PHE A 520 19.38 15.45 -0.81
N SER A 521 18.12 15.06 -0.90
CA SER A 521 17.01 15.89 -0.46
C SER A 521 16.97 16.01 1.06
N ASP A 522 16.43 17.10 1.57
CA ASP A 522 16.22 17.30 3.01
C ASP A 522 15.41 16.16 3.63
N ASP A 523 14.42 15.65 2.92
CA ASP A 523 13.61 14.50 3.35
C ASP A 523 14.39 13.19 3.53
N PHE A 524 15.41 12.97 2.70
CA PHE A 524 16.25 11.79 2.85
C PHE A 524 17.18 11.95 4.04
N THR A 525 17.79 13.13 4.19
CA THR A 525 18.74 13.44 5.26
C THR A 525 18.09 13.45 6.64
N THR A 526 16.81 13.85 6.76
CA THR A 526 16.06 13.86 8.04
C THR A 526 15.88 12.46 8.64
N ASN A 527 16.10 11.38 7.89
CA ASN A 527 16.07 10.01 8.41
C ASN A 527 17.36 9.62 9.15
N PHE A 528 18.38 10.47 9.15
CA PHE A 528 19.66 10.23 9.80
C PHE A 528 19.88 11.21 10.95
N ASN A 529 20.46 10.73 12.04
CA ASN A 529 20.80 11.56 13.20
C ASN A 529 21.93 12.54 12.88
N ARG A 530 22.86 12.13 12.00
CA ARG A 530 23.98 12.95 11.56
C ARG A 530 24.32 12.70 10.10
N VAL A 531 24.60 13.78 9.37
CA VAL A 531 25.14 13.76 8.01
C VAL A 531 26.57 14.26 8.08
N LEU A 532 27.51 13.44 7.62
CA LEU A 532 28.95 13.75 7.65
C LEU A 532 29.51 13.67 6.23
N SER A 533 30.21 14.74 5.83
CA SER A 533 30.93 14.77 4.55
C SER A 533 32.37 14.29 4.71
N TYR A 534 32.90 13.57 3.73
CA TYR A 534 34.29 13.13 3.72
C TYR A 534 34.84 13.11 2.28
N GLN A 535 36.14 13.34 2.12
CA GLN A 535 36.79 13.30 0.79
C GLN A 535 37.52 11.97 0.55
N TYR A 536 38.30 11.50 1.52
CA TYR A 536 39.15 10.30 1.37
C TYR A 536 38.95 9.25 2.44
N GLN A 537 38.82 9.65 3.68
CA GLN A 537 38.57 8.74 4.80
C GLN A 537 37.82 9.45 5.94
N ILE A 538 37.06 8.67 6.69
CA ILE A 538 36.37 9.13 7.89
C ILE A 538 36.39 8.02 8.93
N ASN A 539 36.65 8.37 10.21
CA ASN A 539 36.51 7.47 11.33
C ASN A 539 35.33 7.91 12.20
N VAL A 540 34.35 7.03 12.34
CA VAL A 540 33.17 7.28 13.18
C VAL A 540 33.00 6.09 14.10
N ASN A 541 33.09 6.34 15.42
CA ASN A 541 32.94 5.33 16.49
C ASN A 541 33.82 4.08 16.32
N GLY A 542 35.09 4.25 15.86
CA GLY A 542 36.03 3.14 15.66
C GLY A 542 35.87 2.38 14.34
N ILE A 543 34.96 2.79 13.49
CA ILE A 543 34.81 2.29 12.12
C ILE A 543 35.47 3.27 11.17
N LEU A 544 36.51 2.84 10.48
CA LEU A 544 37.25 3.64 9.52
C LEU A 544 36.79 3.29 8.11
N PHE A 545 36.25 4.28 7.41
CA PHE A 545 35.86 4.19 6.00
C PHE A 545 36.92 4.85 5.16
N LYS A 546 37.43 4.15 4.14
CA LYS A 546 38.39 4.69 3.19
C LYS A 546 37.86 4.51 1.76
N LYS A 547 38.00 5.55 0.95
CA LYS A 547 37.69 5.53 -0.47
C LYS A 547 39.00 5.49 -1.25
N TRP A 548 39.31 4.35 -1.80
CA TRP A 548 40.42 4.14 -2.73
C TRP A 548 39.89 3.52 -4.03
N VAL A 549 40.78 3.13 -4.92
CA VAL A 549 40.41 2.44 -6.18
C VAL A 549 39.55 1.20 -5.89
N GLU A 550 39.77 0.56 -4.76
CA GLU A 550 38.93 -0.52 -4.21
C GLU A 550 38.40 -0.10 -2.84
N PRO A 551 37.10 0.11 -2.64
CA PRO A 551 36.55 0.52 -1.37
C PRO A 551 36.71 -0.59 -0.32
N TYR A 552 37.24 -0.25 0.84
CA TYR A 552 37.28 -1.15 1.98
C TYR A 552 36.84 -0.44 3.26
N ILE A 553 36.40 -1.23 4.24
CA ILE A 553 36.02 -0.78 5.58
C ILE A 553 36.90 -1.50 6.59
N LEU A 554 37.39 -0.75 7.56
CA LEU A 554 38.10 -1.27 8.70
C LEU A 554 37.19 -1.21 9.92
N ILE A 555 36.77 -2.36 10.42
CA ILE A 555 35.94 -2.47 11.62
C ILE A 555 36.77 -3.16 12.70
N TYR A 556 37.02 -2.46 13.82
CA TYR A 556 37.83 -2.97 14.93
C TYR A 556 39.16 -3.59 14.47
N GLY A 557 39.85 -2.92 13.53
CA GLY A 557 41.15 -3.37 13.02
C GLY A 557 41.11 -4.48 11.95
N ARG A 558 39.93 -4.97 11.54
CA ARG A 558 39.78 -5.94 10.45
C ARG A 558 39.41 -5.25 9.15
N GLU A 559 40.11 -5.54 8.07
CA GLU A 559 39.84 -5.00 6.74
C GLU A 559 38.83 -5.85 5.99
N PHE A 560 37.82 -5.19 5.40
CA PHE A 560 36.82 -5.80 4.54
C PHE A 560 36.86 -5.14 3.18
N TYR A 561 37.28 -5.89 2.16
CA TYR A 561 37.22 -5.48 0.78
C TYR A 561 35.82 -5.69 0.24
N LEU A 562 35.25 -4.66 -0.38
CA LEU A 562 33.84 -4.65 -0.76
C LEU A 562 33.72 -4.71 -2.28
N LYS A 563 33.10 -5.76 -2.79
CA LYS A 563 32.73 -5.88 -4.20
C LYS A 563 31.46 -5.05 -4.49
N ASN A 564 31.40 -4.51 -5.70
CA ASN A 564 30.21 -3.79 -6.18
C ASN A 564 29.10 -4.77 -6.58
N GLU A 565 28.62 -5.54 -5.62
CA GLU A 565 27.57 -6.57 -5.74
C GLU A 565 26.62 -6.45 -4.56
N ASP A 566 25.37 -6.92 -4.75
CA ASP A 566 24.41 -7.01 -3.64
C ASP A 566 24.81 -8.16 -2.73
N ASN A 567 25.30 -7.87 -1.54
CA ASN A 567 25.75 -8.89 -0.59
C ASN A 567 25.49 -8.49 0.88
N VAL A 568 25.43 -9.48 1.76
CA VAL A 568 25.31 -9.30 3.22
C VAL A 568 26.40 -10.10 3.92
N ILE A 569 27.23 -9.40 4.68
CA ILE A 569 28.30 -10.00 5.48
C ILE A 569 27.95 -9.82 6.95
N SER A 570 27.71 -10.91 7.68
CA SER A 570 27.54 -10.90 9.12
C SER A 570 28.89 -11.12 9.81
N LEU A 571 29.23 -10.19 10.70
CA LEU A 571 30.42 -10.31 11.53
C LEU A 571 30.00 -11.01 12.83
N GLN A 572 30.30 -12.30 12.97
CA GLN A 572 30.15 -12.96 14.25
C GLN A 572 31.19 -12.38 15.22
N SER A 573 30.73 -11.96 16.39
CA SER A 573 31.61 -11.65 17.51
C SER A 573 32.28 -12.95 17.95
N SER A 574 33.41 -13.30 17.32
CA SER A 574 34.34 -14.24 17.95
C SER A 574 34.83 -13.57 19.23
N GLY A 575 34.44 -14.11 20.38
CA GLY A 575 34.79 -13.58 21.69
C GLY A 575 36.29 -13.25 21.82
N ILE A 576 36.55 -12.08 22.33
CA ILE A 576 37.72 -11.74 23.12
C ILE A 576 37.19 -11.35 24.49
#